data_929673fbc33a575665da88ac7b845c49
#
_entry.id   929673fbc33a575665da88ac7b845c49
#
_cell.length_a   1.000
_cell.length_b   1.000
_cell.length_c   1.000
_cell.angle_alpha   90.00
_cell.angle_beta   90.00
_cell.angle_gamma   90.00
#
_symmetry.space_group_name_H-M   'P 1'
#
loop_
_entity.id
_entity.type
_entity.pdbx_description
1 polymer ?
#
loop_
_entity_poly.entity_id
_entity_poly.type
_entity_poly.pdbx_seq_one_letter_code
_entity_poly.pdbx_strand_id
1 'polypeptide(L)'
;MDILKLNTVFSAEELMAQEFKPTQWLVDNLLPEGLTVLSGAPKIGKSFLSLELAVAVATQGSVLGHCVSKARSVLVLALEDGPPRLFNRMQSAKFPIPGNLYFSVDWPATGGPDRLREYLVAEPETDLVIIDTLGFFLPPTVSRGHSAYDSDVSRMRILKEIMEATQTSIIVIHHDKQGEEGDWTAKINGTNGIVGTADTLIRLSVKKRGSREASLQITGRDIEDIELALVLDDSRMRWRVDRTRDLDTLSPLQMRVLNLIPFAPKSISVKEIKNTIDKKAPQVSELLRKLLDRGHIEKLDYGQYTRSNTQTT
;
A
#
# COMPACT_ATOMS: atom_id res chain seq x y z
N MET A 1 43.08 -7.38 -15.14
CA MET A 1 41.81 -7.34 -15.89
C MET A 1 40.80 -8.15 -15.06
N ASP A 2 40.29 -7.48 -14.00
CA ASP A 2 39.32 -8.14 -13.10
C ASP A 2 38.01 -8.28 -13.85
N ILE A 3 37.69 -9.55 -14.17
CA ILE A 3 36.37 -9.94 -14.62
C ILE A 3 35.43 -9.55 -13.47
N LEU A 4 34.57 -8.57 -13.70
CA LEU A 4 33.41 -8.27 -12.87
C LEU A 4 32.76 -9.60 -12.52
N LYS A 5 32.99 -10.12 -11.31
CA LYS A 5 32.20 -11.19 -10.76
C LYS A 5 30.79 -10.67 -10.76
N LEU A 6 29.97 -11.17 -11.66
CA LEU A 6 28.53 -11.07 -11.60
C LEU A 6 28.13 -11.79 -10.30
N ASN A 7 28.07 -11.05 -9.19
CA ASN A 7 27.63 -11.55 -7.88
C ASN A 7 26.13 -11.91 -7.88
N THR A 8 25.62 -12.44 -8.98
CA THR A 8 24.23 -12.80 -9.17
C THR A 8 24.00 -14.32 -9.15
N VAL A 9 25.10 -15.10 -9.05
CA VAL A 9 25.01 -16.57 -8.95
C VAL A 9 25.71 -17.00 -7.66
N PHE A 10 24.94 -17.60 -6.79
CA PHE A 10 25.42 -18.13 -5.50
C PHE A 10 24.78 -19.50 -5.25
N SER A 11 25.46 -20.35 -4.50
CA SER A 11 24.93 -21.65 -4.09
C SER A 11 23.82 -21.48 -3.02
N ALA A 12 23.04 -22.54 -2.82
CA ALA A 12 22.06 -22.55 -1.71
C ALA A 12 22.72 -22.39 -0.34
N GLU A 13 23.94 -22.92 -0.16
CA GLU A 13 24.72 -22.78 1.05
C GLU A 13 25.14 -21.31 1.29
N GLU A 14 25.65 -20.65 0.26
CA GLU A 14 26.01 -19.22 0.30
C GLU A 14 24.79 -18.35 0.58
N LEU A 15 23.63 -18.68 0.00
CA LEU A 15 22.37 -17.97 0.26
C LEU A 15 21.94 -18.11 1.73
N MET A 16 21.99 -19.33 2.27
CA MET A 16 21.59 -19.61 3.64
C MET A 16 22.55 -19.06 4.70
N ALA A 17 23.78 -18.75 4.31
CA ALA A 17 24.78 -18.11 5.18
C ALA A 17 24.66 -16.58 5.21
N GLN A 18 23.82 -15.98 4.35
CA GLN A 18 23.60 -14.52 4.32
C GLN A 18 22.58 -14.10 5.36
N GLU A 19 22.83 -12.97 6.00
CA GLU A 19 21.85 -12.27 6.85
C GLU A 19 21.07 -11.28 5.98
N PHE A 20 19.76 -11.50 5.84
CA PHE A 20 18.86 -10.57 5.15
C PHE A 20 18.18 -9.65 6.14
N LYS A 21 18.01 -8.40 5.75
CA LYS A 21 17.19 -7.46 6.52
C LYS A 21 15.73 -7.92 6.46
N PRO A 22 14.97 -7.76 7.55
CA PRO A 22 13.54 -8.01 7.53
C PRO A 22 12.85 -7.08 6.52
N THR A 23 11.65 -7.44 6.08
CA THR A 23 10.80 -6.61 5.22
C THR A 23 10.76 -5.18 5.74
N GLN A 24 11.12 -4.23 4.90
CA GLN A 24 11.05 -2.81 5.20
C GLN A 24 9.67 -2.28 4.82
N TRP A 25 9.15 -1.34 5.60
CA TRP A 25 7.81 -0.82 5.45
C TRP A 25 7.80 0.68 5.18
N LEU A 26 7.01 1.10 4.20
CA LEU A 26 6.61 2.51 4.04
C LEU A 26 5.53 2.87 5.06
N VAL A 27 4.55 1.97 5.23
CA VAL A 27 3.50 2.04 6.24
C VAL A 27 3.44 0.69 6.93
N ASP A 28 3.64 0.65 8.23
CA ASP A 28 3.80 -0.57 9.01
C ASP A 28 2.60 -1.52 8.85
N ASN A 29 2.86 -2.77 8.49
CA ASN A 29 1.87 -3.82 8.26
C ASN A 29 0.77 -3.48 7.21
N LEU A 30 0.99 -2.48 6.36
CA LEU A 30 0.04 -2.09 5.31
C LEU A 30 0.72 -1.99 3.94
N LEU A 31 1.89 -1.37 3.87
CA LEU A 31 2.59 -1.10 2.63
C LEU A 31 4.08 -1.36 2.78
N PRO A 32 4.59 -2.50 2.29
CA PRO A 32 6.03 -2.75 2.23
C PRO A 32 6.70 -1.84 1.18
N GLU A 33 8.02 -1.67 1.32
CA GLU A 33 8.82 -1.06 0.26
C GLU A 33 8.76 -1.91 -1.01
N GLY A 34 8.93 -1.27 -2.18
CA GLY A 34 8.90 -1.96 -3.47
C GLY A 34 8.04 -1.27 -4.50
N LEU A 35 7.69 -2.00 -5.56
CA LEU A 35 6.84 -1.54 -6.64
C LEU A 35 5.37 -1.90 -6.35
N THR A 36 4.57 -0.89 -6.06
CA THR A 36 3.15 -1.03 -5.73
C THR A 36 2.26 -0.51 -6.86
N VAL A 37 1.20 -1.25 -7.17
CA VAL A 37 0.11 -0.77 -8.05
C VAL A 37 -1.12 -0.46 -7.21
N LEU A 38 -1.56 0.80 -7.22
CA LEU A 38 -2.84 1.23 -6.65
C LEU A 38 -3.89 1.34 -7.76
N SER A 39 -4.83 0.41 -7.77
CA SER A 39 -5.87 0.33 -8.80
C SER A 39 -7.27 0.70 -8.29
N GLY A 40 -8.17 0.89 -9.23
CA GLY A 40 -9.59 1.13 -8.96
C GLY A 40 -10.26 1.92 -10.07
N ALA A 41 -11.59 1.95 -10.09
CA ALA A 41 -12.36 2.68 -11.10
C ALA A 41 -12.04 4.19 -11.10
N PRO A 42 -12.24 4.90 -12.21
CA PRO A 42 -12.06 6.35 -12.24
C PRO A 42 -12.98 7.08 -11.24
N LYS A 43 -12.45 8.15 -10.62
CA LYS A 43 -13.20 9.07 -9.72
C LYS A 43 -13.75 8.45 -8.45
N ILE A 44 -13.13 7.40 -7.92
CA ILE A 44 -13.52 6.76 -6.64
C ILE A 44 -12.68 7.21 -5.45
N GLY A 45 -11.75 8.15 -5.62
CA GLY A 45 -10.95 8.69 -4.50
C GLY A 45 -9.54 8.10 -4.36
N LYS A 46 -9.01 7.41 -5.39
CA LYS A 46 -7.61 6.91 -5.39
C LYS A 46 -6.60 8.01 -5.11
N SER A 47 -6.73 9.16 -5.79
CA SER A 47 -5.80 10.28 -5.59
C SER A 47 -5.90 10.92 -4.19
N PHE A 48 -7.02 10.81 -3.48
CA PHE A 48 -7.08 11.19 -2.07
C PHE A 48 -6.32 10.20 -1.19
N LEU A 49 -6.49 8.90 -1.44
CA LEU A 49 -5.75 7.86 -0.71
C LEU A 49 -4.24 7.97 -0.96
N SER A 50 -3.82 8.20 -2.20
CA SER A 50 -2.39 8.35 -2.53
C SER A 50 -1.76 9.59 -1.92
N LEU A 51 -2.50 10.71 -1.85
CA LEU A 51 -2.05 11.91 -1.15
C LEU A 51 -1.97 11.69 0.36
N GLU A 52 -2.92 10.96 0.94
CA GLU A 52 -2.89 10.61 2.36
C GLU A 52 -1.68 9.72 2.70
N LEU A 53 -1.39 8.73 1.85
CA LEU A 53 -0.16 7.92 1.94
C LEU A 53 1.10 8.80 1.84
N ALA A 54 1.17 9.69 0.84
CA ALA A 54 2.31 10.59 0.65
C ALA A 54 2.56 11.46 1.89
N VAL A 55 1.51 12.09 2.41
CA VAL A 55 1.60 12.94 3.60
C VAL A 55 1.97 12.12 4.84
N ALA A 56 1.37 10.95 5.05
CA ALA A 56 1.70 10.10 6.18
C ALA A 56 3.17 9.68 6.16
N VAL A 57 3.69 9.27 4.99
CA VAL A 57 5.10 8.90 4.81
C VAL A 57 6.02 10.09 5.04
N ALA A 58 5.67 11.28 4.52
CA ALA A 58 6.48 12.48 4.70
C ALA A 58 6.51 13.01 6.14
N THR A 59 5.45 12.78 6.93
CA THR A 59 5.30 13.34 8.29
C THR A 59 5.54 12.33 9.41
N GLN A 60 5.90 11.09 9.11
CA GLN A 60 5.90 10.01 10.10
C GLN A 60 4.52 9.89 10.80
N GLY A 61 3.46 10.05 10.01
CA GLY A 61 2.09 10.03 10.51
C GLY A 61 1.48 8.64 10.50
N SER A 62 0.17 8.61 10.23
CA SER A 62 -0.57 7.35 10.07
C SER A 62 -1.56 7.44 8.92
N VAL A 63 -1.87 6.32 8.31
CA VAL A 63 -2.90 6.17 7.28
C VAL A 63 -3.69 4.89 7.54
N LEU A 64 -5.01 4.97 7.48
CA LEU A 64 -5.93 3.84 7.73
C LEU A 64 -5.68 3.11 9.06
N GLY A 65 -5.14 3.83 10.07
CA GLY A 65 -4.82 3.26 11.38
C GLY A 65 -3.44 2.62 11.50
N HIS A 66 -2.66 2.59 10.43
CA HIS A 66 -1.28 2.06 10.41
C HIS A 66 -0.27 3.20 10.50
N CYS A 67 0.77 3.03 11.31
CA CYS A 67 1.80 4.04 11.54
C CYS A 67 2.89 4.01 10.47
N VAL A 68 3.58 5.12 10.32
CA VAL A 68 4.81 5.24 9.55
C VAL A 68 5.97 5.34 10.54
N SER A 69 6.89 4.41 10.51
CA SER A 69 7.99 4.31 11.50
C SER A 69 9.01 5.43 11.33
N LYS A 70 9.20 5.97 10.12
CA LYS A 70 10.21 6.97 9.80
C LYS A 70 9.68 7.96 8.77
N ALA A 71 9.85 9.27 9.02
CA ALA A 71 9.58 10.29 8.00
C ALA A 71 10.57 10.14 6.81
N ARG A 72 10.05 10.28 5.60
CA ARG A 72 10.79 10.08 4.35
C ARG A 72 10.51 11.18 3.35
N SER A 73 11.41 11.41 2.40
CA SER A 73 11.18 12.32 1.29
C SER A 73 10.29 11.67 0.24
N VAL A 74 9.29 12.40 -0.25
CA VAL A 74 8.28 11.89 -1.18
C VAL A 74 8.13 12.80 -2.39
N LEU A 75 8.18 12.23 -3.60
CA LEU A 75 7.83 12.90 -4.85
C LEU A 75 6.49 12.37 -5.37
N VAL A 76 5.55 13.26 -5.68
CA VAL A 76 4.28 12.93 -6.33
C VAL A 76 4.25 13.50 -7.74
N LEU A 77 4.24 12.64 -8.75
CA LEU A 77 4.02 12.98 -10.15
C LEU A 77 2.51 12.98 -10.42
N ALA A 78 1.87 14.13 -10.27
CA ALA A 78 0.42 14.29 -10.40
C ALA A 78 0.05 14.70 -11.83
N LEU A 79 0.17 13.76 -12.78
CA LEU A 79 0.13 14.03 -14.21
C LEU A 79 -1.31 14.19 -14.79
N GLU A 80 -2.32 13.84 -13.99
CA GLU A 80 -3.74 14.07 -14.34
C GLU A 80 -4.29 15.38 -13.74
N ASP A 81 -3.57 15.98 -12.80
CA ASP A 81 -4.05 17.12 -12.02
C ASP A 81 -3.17 18.35 -12.21
N GLY A 82 -3.81 19.52 -12.43
CA GLY A 82 -3.10 20.79 -12.38
C GLY A 82 -2.91 21.30 -10.92
N PRO A 83 -2.00 22.30 -10.72
CA PRO A 83 -1.71 22.85 -9.41
C PRO A 83 -2.93 23.32 -8.61
N PRO A 84 -3.96 23.98 -9.21
CA PRO A 84 -5.15 24.39 -8.45
C PRO A 84 -5.93 23.22 -7.88
N ARG A 85 -5.99 22.07 -8.58
CA ARG A 85 -6.70 20.90 -8.10
C ARG A 85 -5.96 20.22 -6.97
N LEU A 86 -4.63 20.10 -7.05
CA LEU A 86 -3.78 19.60 -5.95
C LEU A 86 -3.93 20.47 -4.71
N PHE A 87 -3.83 21.80 -4.88
CA PHE A 87 -4.01 22.76 -3.79
C PHE A 87 -5.36 22.54 -3.08
N ASN A 88 -6.46 22.47 -3.85
CA ASN A 88 -7.79 22.27 -3.30
C ASN A 88 -7.91 20.92 -2.55
N ARG A 89 -7.28 19.85 -3.06
CA ARG A 89 -7.27 18.54 -2.38
C ARG A 89 -6.50 18.59 -1.07
N MET A 90 -5.31 19.16 -1.05
CA MET A 90 -4.51 19.32 0.17
C MET A 90 -5.26 20.14 1.22
N GLN A 91 -5.89 21.25 0.79
CA GLN A 91 -6.65 22.13 1.66
C GLN A 91 -7.93 21.46 2.19
N SER A 92 -8.71 20.79 1.33
CA SER A 92 -9.95 20.10 1.75
C SER A 92 -9.67 18.97 2.73
N ALA A 93 -8.58 18.22 2.52
CA ALA A 93 -8.16 17.15 3.40
C ALA A 93 -7.53 17.67 4.71
N LYS A 94 -7.26 18.97 4.80
CA LYS A 94 -6.54 19.59 5.92
C LYS A 94 -5.24 18.87 6.24
N PHE A 95 -4.50 18.50 5.18
CA PHE A 95 -3.22 17.85 5.35
C PHE A 95 -2.19 18.81 5.94
N PRO A 96 -1.27 18.32 6.79
CA PRO A 96 -0.08 19.07 7.12
C PRO A 96 0.74 19.34 5.85
N ILE A 97 1.57 20.37 5.87
CA ILE A 97 2.41 20.78 4.74
C ILE A 97 3.87 20.47 5.11
N PRO A 98 4.36 19.24 4.89
CA PRO A 98 5.73 18.88 5.20
C PRO A 98 6.70 19.43 4.14
N GLY A 99 7.91 19.82 4.57
CA GLY A 99 8.93 20.35 3.68
C GLY A 99 9.62 19.30 2.77
N ASN A 100 9.38 18.01 3.03
CA ASN A 100 9.92 16.86 2.30
C ASN A 100 8.88 16.15 1.40
N LEU A 101 7.79 16.84 1.07
CA LEU A 101 6.79 16.38 0.10
C LEU A 101 6.81 17.29 -1.13
N TYR A 102 7.17 16.73 -2.27
CA TYR A 102 7.34 17.44 -3.53
C TYR A 102 6.28 17.01 -4.54
N PHE A 103 5.88 17.93 -5.42
CA PHE A 103 4.92 17.68 -6.48
C PHE A 103 5.48 18.09 -7.83
N SER A 104 5.22 17.29 -8.86
CA SER A 104 5.35 17.69 -10.25
C SER A 104 4.04 17.42 -10.99
N VAL A 105 3.57 18.39 -11.74
CA VAL A 105 2.35 18.31 -12.58
C VAL A 105 2.69 18.29 -14.07
N ASP A 106 3.95 18.51 -14.41
CA ASP A 106 4.48 18.48 -15.77
C ASP A 106 5.72 17.58 -15.80
N TRP A 107 5.58 16.45 -16.47
CA TRP A 107 6.62 15.45 -16.61
C TRP A 107 6.66 14.95 -18.05
N PRO A 108 7.82 14.90 -18.71
CA PRO A 108 7.90 14.53 -20.10
C PRO A 108 7.44 13.10 -20.36
N ALA A 109 6.50 12.93 -21.31
CA ALA A 109 6.06 11.60 -21.73
C ALA A 109 7.17 10.82 -22.47
N THR A 110 8.02 11.55 -23.22
CA THR A 110 9.22 10.98 -23.86
C THR A 110 10.41 11.20 -22.95
N GLY A 111 11.15 10.13 -22.62
CA GLY A 111 12.29 10.20 -21.71
C GLY A 111 11.91 10.40 -20.23
N GLY A 112 10.63 10.25 -19.88
CA GLY A 112 10.13 10.36 -18.49
C GLY A 112 10.87 9.47 -17.49
N PRO A 113 11.14 8.18 -17.81
CA PRO A 113 11.92 7.30 -16.96
C PRO A 113 13.36 7.78 -16.74
N ASP A 114 14.03 8.27 -17.77
CA ASP A 114 15.41 8.74 -17.67
C ASP A 114 15.48 10.01 -16.81
N ARG A 115 14.53 10.93 -17.00
CA ARG A 115 14.40 12.08 -16.12
C ARG A 115 14.11 11.70 -14.67
N LEU A 116 13.36 10.64 -14.42
CA LEU A 116 13.11 10.14 -13.06
C LEU A 116 14.42 9.60 -12.45
N ARG A 117 15.22 8.84 -13.21
CA ARG A 117 16.54 8.39 -12.76
C ARG A 117 17.46 9.56 -12.43
N GLU A 118 17.52 10.57 -13.31
CA GLU A 118 18.32 11.78 -13.08
C GLU A 118 17.89 12.52 -11.81
N TYR A 119 16.59 12.67 -11.60
CA TYR A 119 16.04 13.29 -10.39
C TYR A 119 16.42 12.50 -9.14
N LEU A 120 16.24 11.17 -9.13
CA LEU A 120 16.53 10.33 -7.97
C LEU A 120 18.04 10.23 -7.67
N VAL A 121 18.89 10.39 -8.66
CA VAL A 121 20.35 10.51 -8.47
C VAL A 121 20.71 11.87 -7.86
N ALA A 122 20.03 12.93 -8.26
CA ALA A 122 20.23 14.28 -7.72
C ALA A 122 19.64 14.46 -6.32
N GLU A 123 18.54 13.75 -6.02
CA GLU A 123 17.81 13.80 -4.75
C GLU A 123 17.75 12.40 -4.08
N PRO A 124 18.89 11.87 -3.62
CA PRO A 124 19.02 10.49 -3.15
C PRO A 124 18.23 10.19 -1.86
N GLU A 125 17.78 11.22 -1.15
CA GLU A 125 16.91 11.09 0.03
C GLU A 125 15.44 10.84 -0.33
N THR A 126 15.10 10.77 -1.63
CA THR A 126 13.73 10.46 -2.07
C THR A 126 13.47 8.98 -1.91
N ASP A 127 12.73 8.60 -0.88
CA ASP A 127 12.41 7.20 -0.54
C ASP A 127 11.15 6.68 -1.24
N LEU A 128 10.24 7.58 -1.66
CA LEU A 128 8.97 7.22 -2.29
C LEU A 128 8.64 8.12 -3.48
N VAL A 129 8.27 7.51 -4.59
CA VAL A 129 7.67 8.18 -5.75
C VAL A 129 6.25 7.67 -5.95
N ILE A 130 5.28 8.57 -6.08
CA ILE A 130 3.90 8.25 -6.46
C ILE A 130 3.62 8.79 -7.85
N ILE A 131 3.15 7.95 -8.76
CA ILE A 131 2.88 8.28 -10.17
C ILE A 131 1.38 8.20 -10.44
N ASP A 132 0.72 9.33 -10.65
CA ASP A 132 -0.71 9.44 -10.96
C ASP A 132 -0.90 10.05 -12.37
N THR A 133 -0.99 9.25 -13.47
CA THR A 133 -1.10 7.78 -13.48
C THR A 133 -0.04 7.12 -14.37
N LEU A 134 0.07 5.78 -14.30
CA LEU A 134 0.95 5.00 -15.17
C LEU A 134 0.75 5.30 -16.65
N GLY A 135 -0.50 5.51 -17.08
CA GLY A 135 -0.83 5.79 -18.47
C GLY A 135 -0.26 7.11 -19.00
N PHE A 136 -0.15 8.13 -18.15
CA PHE A 136 0.47 9.41 -18.51
C PHE A 136 2.00 9.37 -18.43
N PHE A 137 2.54 8.66 -17.44
CA PHE A 137 3.98 8.55 -17.26
C PHE A 137 4.64 7.66 -18.31
N LEU A 138 4.06 6.50 -18.59
CA LEU A 138 4.49 5.52 -19.58
C LEU A 138 3.29 5.10 -20.42
N PRO A 139 2.95 5.84 -21.49
CA PRO A 139 1.90 5.43 -22.41
C PRO A 139 2.18 4.06 -23.01
N PRO A 140 1.13 3.23 -23.25
CA PRO A 140 1.32 1.95 -23.88
C PRO A 140 1.87 2.14 -25.29
N THR A 141 2.95 1.44 -25.61
CA THR A 141 3.53 1.43 -26.95
C THR A 141 2.82 0.39 -27.81
N VAL A 142 2.20 0.86 -28.89
CA VAL A 142 1.64 -0.03 -29.92
C VAL A 142 2.72 -0.24 -30.99
N SER A 143 3.48 -1.32 -30.87
CA SER A 143 4.46 -1.73 -31.87
C SER A 143 3.94 -2.94 -32.65
N ARG A 144 4.16 -2.98 -33.97
CA ARG A 144 3.82 -4.17 -34.76
C ARG A 144 4.61 -5.37 -34.20
N GLY A 145 3.89 -6.42 -33.79
CA GLY A 145 4.47 -7.67 -33.30
C GLY A 145 4.64 -7.80 -31.78
N HIS A 146 4.32 -6.76 -30.99
CA HIS A 146 4.29 -6.88 -29.52
C HIS A 146 2.85 -7.00 -29.02
N SER A 147 2.63 -7.92 -28.08
CA SER A 147 1.34 -8.08 -27.42
C SER A 147 1.15 -6.95 -26.38
N ALA A 148 -0.11 -6.68 -26.00
CA ALA A 148 -0.40 -5.78 -24.88
C ALA A 148 0.30 -6.25 -23.58
N TYR A 149 0.44 -7.56 -23.41
CA TYR A 149 1.18 -8.15 -22.28
C TYR A 149 2.65 -7.74 -22.29
N ASP A 150 3.35 -7.86 -23.43
CA ASP A 150 4.78 -7.50 -23.53
C ASP A 150 4.98 -5.99 -23.25
N SER A 151 4.07 -5.15 -23.75
CA SER A 151 4.08 -3.71 -23.48
C SER A 151 3.95 -3.43 -21.99
N ASP A 152 3.00 -4.06 -21.29
CA ASP A 152 2.77 -3.86 -19.87
C ASP A 152 3.95 -4.37 -19.02
N VAL A 153 4.48 -5.57 -19.33
CA VAL A 153 5.69 -6.10 -18.66
C VAL A 153 6.87 -5.16 -18.83
N SER A 154 7.08 -4.64 -20.06
CA SER A 154 8.19 -3.72 -20.33
C SER A 154 8.09 -2.42 -19.53
N ARG A 155 6.89 -1.84 -19.44
CA ARG A 155 6.61 -0.62 -18.67
C ARG A 155 6.89 -0.83 -17.18
N MET A 156 6.41 -1.92 -16.62
CA MET A 156 6.60 -2.25 -15.20
C MET A 156 8.07 -2.61 -14.90
N ARG A 157 8.77 -3.26 -15.85
CA ARG A 157 10.20 -3.55 -15.72
C ARG A 157 11.04 -2.29 -15.64
N ILE A 158 10.75 -1.27 -16.47
CA ILE A 158 11.45 0.02 -16.41
C ILE A 158 11.32 0.64 -15.00
N LEU A 159 10.12 0.61 -14.41
CA LEU A 159 9.92 1.13 -13.05
C LEU A 159 10.67 0.31 -12.00
N LYS A 160 10.68 -1.02 -12.16
CA LYS A 160 11.41 -1.92 -11.26
C LYS A 160 12.92 -1.69 -11.32
N GLU A 161 13.48 -1.51 -12.51
CA GLU A 161 14.90 -1.18 -12.70
C GLU A 161 15.26 0.18 -12.07
N ILE A 162 14.40 1.20 -12.17
CA ILE A 162 14.61 2.48 -11.50
C ILE A 162 14.61 2.28 -9.98
N MET A 163 13.60 1.61 -9.46
CA MET A 163 13.45 1.33 -8.03
C MET A 163 14.67 0.59 -7.46
N GLU A 164 15.12 -0.47 -8.13
CA GLU A 164 16.27 -1.28 -7.70
C GLU A 164 17.58 -0.48 -7.74
N ALA A 165 17.77 0.33 -8.78
CA ALA A 165 18.99 1.14 -8.95
C ALA A 165 19.10 2.30 -7.96
N THR A 166 17.95 2.86 -7.53
CA THR A 166 17.90 4.03 -6.65
C THR A 166 17.47 3.71 -5.23
N GLN A 167 17.08 2.47 -4.95
CA GLN A 167 16.50 2.02 -3.67
C GLN A 167 15.29 2.86 -3.24
N THR A 168 14.54 3.39 -4.22
CA THR A 168 13.35 4.23 -4.01
C THR A 168 12.09 3.41 -4.28
N SER A 169 11.15 3.37 -3.37
CA SER A 169 9.87 2.70 -3.59
C SER A 169 9.00 3.49 -4.57
N ILE A 170 8.22 2.78 -5.38
CA ILE A 170 7.36 3.40 -6.39
C ILE A 170 5.92 2.90 -6.23
N ILE A 171 4.97 3.82 -6.12
CA ILE A 171 3.54 3.55 -6.21
C ILE A 171 3.04 4.08 -7.55
N VAL A 172 2.46 3.22 -8.39
CA VAL A 172 1.79 3.66 -9.62
C VAL A 172 0.28 3.55 -9.46
N ILE A 173 -0.42 4.63 -9.82
CA ILE A 173 -1.87 4.62 -9.88
C ILE A 173 -2.31 4.13 -11.26
N HIS A 174 -3.25 3.19 -11.26
CA HIS A 174 -3.78 2.61 -12.47
C HIS A 174 -5.30 2.46 -12.41
N HIS A 175 -5.96 2.30 -13.56
CA HIS A 175 -7.40 2.15 -13.62
C HIS A 175 -7.81 0.68 -13.66
N ASP A 176 -9.03 0.38 -13.19
CA ASP A 176 -9.64 -0.94 -13.35
C ASP A 176 -10.23 -1.10 -14.75
N LYS A 177 -10.28 -2.33 -15.24
CA LYS A 177 -11.11 -2.73 -16.38
C LYS A 177 -12.59 -2.66 -16.00
N GLN A 178 -13.45 -2.43 -16.98
CA GLN A 178 -14.89 -2.48 -16.78
C GLN A 178 -15.40 -3.91 -17.06
N GLY A 179 -16.24 -4.44 -16.18
CA GLY A 179 -17.11 -5.56 -16.50
C GLY A 179 -16.56 -6.98 -16.30
N GLU A 180 -15.40 -7.19 -15.70
CA GLU A 180 -14.90 -8.55 -15.40
C GLU A 180 -15.44 -9.07 -14.04
N GLU A 181 -16.02 -10.29 -14.05
CA GLU A 181 -16.30 -11.08 -12.86
C GLU A 181 -15.09 -11.98 -12.57
N GLY A 182 -14.79 -12.23 -11.26
CA GLY A 182 -13.71 -13.11 -10.84
C GLY A 182 -12.83 -12.50 -9.76
N ASP A 183 -11.62 -13.03 -9.65
CA ASP A 183 -10.62 -12.51 -8.71
C ASP A 183 -10.37 -11.01 -8.92
N TRP A 184 -10.23 -10.26 -7.83
CA TRP A 184 -10.13 -8.81 -7.91
C TRP A 184 -8.85 -8.34 -8.61
N THR A 185 -7.78 -9.15 -8.60
CA THR A 185 -6.53 -8.83 -9.31
C THR A 185 -6.72 -8.83 -10.82
N ALA A 186 -7.62 -9.68 -11.34
CA ALA A 186 -7.98 -9.72 -12.76
C ALA A 186 -8.70 -8.45 -13.23
N LYS A 187 -9.28 -7.66 -12.30
CA LYS A 187 -9.97 -6.39 -12.60
C LYS A 187 -9.00 -5.23 -12.84
N ILE A 188 -7.75 -5.35 -12.47
CA ILE A 188 -6.73 -4.33 -12.76
C ILE A 188 -6.60 -4.20 -14.28
N ASN A 189 -6.75 -2.97 -14.79
CA ASN A 189 -6.65 -2.71 -16.24
C ASN A 189 -5.25 -3.08 -16.76
N GLY A 190 -5.17 -3.51 -18.02
CA GLY A 190 -3.94 -4.02 -18.60
C GLY A 190 -3.97 -5.54 -18.66
N THR A 191 -2.80 -6.12 -18.77
CA THR A 191 -2.62 -7.57 -18.82
C THR A 191 -2.12 -8.09 -17.47
N ASN A 192 -2.02 -9.41 -17.36
CA ASN A 192 -1.33 -10.04 -16.22
C ASN A 192 0.14 -9.57 -16.07
N GLY A 193 0.68 -8.85 -17.06
CA GLY A 193 2.02 -8.26 -17.01
C GLY A 193 2.18 -7.18 -15.92
N ILE A 194 1.15 -6.33 -15.71
CA ILE A 194 1.16 -5.34 -14.61
C ILE A 194 1.10 -6.07 -13.27
N VAL A 195 0.11 -6.95 -13.12
CA VAL A 195 -0.13 -7.71 -11.88
C VAL A 195 1.09 -8.58 -11.50
N GLY A 196 1.65 -9.29 -12.47
CA GLY A 196 2.76 -10.23 -12.23
C GLY A 196 4.11 -9.57 -11.92
N THR A 197 4.31 -8.31 -12.33
CA THR A 197 5.58 -7.59 -12.09
C THR A 197 5.58 -6.80 -10.79
N ALA A 198 4.44 -6.33 -10.31
CA ALA A 198 4.31 -5.60 -9.05
C ALA A 198 4.67 -6.48 -7.85
N ASP A 199 5.26 -5.88 -6.82
CA ASP A 199 5.54 -6.53 -5.54
C ASP A 199 4.30 -6.49 -4.64
N THR A 200 3.53 -5.39 -4.69
CA THR A 200 2.27 -5.20 -3.96
C THR A 200 1.17 -4.67 -4.87
N LEU A 201 -0.03 -5.20 -4.72
CA LEU A 201 -1.24 -4.77 -5.40
C LEU A 201 -2.22 -4.21 -4.36
N ILE A 202 -2.72 -3.03 -4.61
CA ILE A 202 -3.76 -2.39 -3.80
C ILE A 202 -4.94 -2.07 -4.72
N ARG A 203 -6.14 -2.47 -4.34
CA ARG A 203 -7.35 -2.13 -5.07
C ARG A 203 -8.35 -1.41 -4.18
N LEU A 204 -8.68 -0.18 -4.56
CA LEU A 204 -9.81 0.56 -3.99
C LEU A 204 -11.05 0.29 -4.84
N SER A 205 -12.13 -0.18 -4.24
CA SER A 205 -13.39 -0.46 -4.94
C SER A 205 -14.60 0.07 -4.18
N VAL A 206 -15.62 0.51 -4.92
CA VAL A 206 -16.90 0.95 -4.37
C VAL A 206 -18.03 0.12 -4.96
N LYS A 207 -19.02 -0.25 -4.15
CA LYS A 207 -20.18 -1.03 -4.62
C LYS A 207 -21.04 -0.27 -5.64
N LYS A 208 -21.17 1.04 -5.47
CA LYS A 208 -21.92 1.94 -6.36
C LYS A 208 -21.17 3.23 -6.53
N ARG A 209 -21.11 3.76 -7.75
CA ARG A 209 -20.50 5.06 -8.03
C ARG A 209 -21.14 6.15 -7.16
N GLY A 210 -20.30 6.96 -6.52
CA GLY A 210 -20.75 7.99 -5.57
C GLY A 210 -21.02 7.46 -4.16
N SER A 211 -20.84 6.16 -3.91
CA SER A 211 -20.85 5.63 -2.54
C SER A 211 -19.67 6.19 -1.76
N ARG A 212 -19.91 6.50 -0.48
CA ARG A 212 -18.87 6.83 0.49
C ARG A 212 -18.22 5.60 1.10
N GLU A 213 -18.79 4.44 0.85
CA GLU A 213 -18.29 3.16 1.32
C GLU A 213 -17.44 2.51 0.24
N ALA A 214 -16.29 2.03 0.63
CA ALA A 214 -15.37 1.33 -0.23
C ALA A 214 -14.84 0.05 0.45
N SER A 215 -14.21 -0.81 -0.35
CA SER A 215 -13.33 -1.87 0.12
C SER A 215 -11.93 -1.59 -0.42
N LEU A 216 -10.92 -1.76 0.43
CA LEU A 216 -9.52 -1.76 0.08
C LEU A 216 -8.99 -3.18 0.21
N GLN A 217 -8.51 -3.73 -0.89
CA GLN A 217 -7.92 -5.06 -0.95
C GLN A 217 -6.43 -4.91 -1.25
N ILE A 218 -5.59 -5.61 -0.50
CA ILE A 218 -4.13 -5.58 -0.65
C ILE A 218 -3.63 -7.02 -0.71
N THR A 219 -2.73 -7.29 -1.63
CA THR A 219 -1.98 -8.55 -1.71
C THR A 219 -0.57 -8.28 -2.21
N GLY A 220 0.39 -9.14 -1.92
CA GLY A 220 1.77 -8.96 -2.37
C GLY A 220 2.68 -10.12 -1.99
N ARG A 221 3.95 -9.99 -2.38
CA ARG A 221 4.97 -11.01 -2.13
C ARG A 221 5.41 -11.05 -0.67
N ASP A 222 5.42 -9.86 -0.02
CA ASP A 222 5.96 -9.65 1.32
C ASP A 222 4.88 -9.24 2.33
N ILE A 223 3.60 -9.35 1.95
CA ILE A 223 2.45 -9.02 2.78
C ILE A 223 1.36 -10.07 2.62
N GLU A 224 0.71 -10.43 3.72
CA GLU A 224 -0.49 -11.26 3.69
C GLU A 224 -1.67 -10.46 3.10
N ASP A 225 -2.65 -11.18 2.56
CA ASP A 225 -3.86 -10.57 2.02
C ASP A 225 -4.62 -9.78 3.10
N ILE A 226 -4.89 -8.52 2.80
CA ILE A 226 -5.64 -7.60 3.66
C ILE A 226 -6.90 -7.15 2.92
N GLU A 227 -8.01 -7.14 3.62
CA GLU A 227 -9.24 -6.51 3.18
C GLU A 227 -9.77 -5.58 4.27
N LEU A 228 -9.92 -4.28 3.95
CA LEU A 228 -10.44 -3.26 4.85
C LEU A 228 -11.75 -2.68 4.28
N ALA A 229 -12.77 -2.59 5.12
CA ALA A 229 -13.94 -1.77 4.82
C ALA A 229 -13.61 -0.31 5.10
N LEU A 230 -13.87 0.57 4.14
CA LEU A 230 -13.57 1.99 4.25
C LEU A 230 -14.82 2.85 4.14
N VAL A 231 -14.78 4.01 4.79
CA VAL A 231 -15.74 5.09 4.62
C VAL A 231 -15.00 6.40 4.33
N LEU A 232 -15.52 7.18 3.38
CA LEU A 232 -14.99 8.49 3.06
C LEU A 232 -15.53 9.53 4.06
N ASP A 233 -14.63 10.17 4.81
CA ASP A 233 -14.96 11.34 5.64
C ASP A 233 -15.12 12.57 4.75
N ASP A 234 -16.35 13.02 4.55
CA ASP A 234 -16.64 14.19 3.70
C ASP A 234 -16.06 15.50 4.23
N SER A 235 -15.90 15.62 5.54
CA SER A 235 -15.40 16.86 6.14
C SER A 235 -13.92 17.08 5.84
N ARG A 236 -13.20 15.99 5.55
CA ARG A 236 -11.75 15.96 5.28
C ARG A 236 -11.36 15.30 3.97
N MET A 237 -12.34 14.74 3.24
CA MET A 237 -12.07 13.99 1.99
C MET A 237 -11.00 12.90 2.17
N ARG A 238 -11.02 12.20 3.32
CA ARG A 238 -10.08 11.16 3.70
C ARG A 238 -10.78 9.82 3.87
N TRP A 239 -10.08 8.77 3.53
CA TRP A 239 -10.54 7.41 3.79
C TRP A 239 -10.26 7.03 5.24
N ARG A 240 -11.26 6.44 5.88
CA ARG A 240 -11.12 5.85 7.23
C ARG A 240 -11.57 4.41 7.21
N VAL A 241 -10.96 3.57 8.05
CA VAL A 241 -11.46 2.22 8.26
C VAL A 241 -12.83 2.29 8.93
N ASP A 242 -13.82 1.71 8.26
CA ASP A 242 -15.15 1.49 8.84
C ASP A 242 -15.10 0.25 9.75
N ARG A 243 -14.77 0.48 11.01
CA ARG A 243 -14.63 -0.60 12.00
C ARG A 243 -15.90 -1.41 12.19
N THR A 244 -17.06 -0.82 11.97
CA THR A 244 -18.34 -1.51 12.11
C THR A 244 -18.51 -2.56 11.01
N ARG A 245 -18.19 -2.18 9.77
CA ARG A 245 -18.24 -3.10 8.61
C ARG A 245 -17.04 -4.01 8.51
N ASP A 246 -15.89 -3.59 9.04
CA ASP A 246 -14.70 -4.43 9.09
C ASP A 246 -14.93 -5.67 9.97
N LEU A 247 -15.75 -5.55 11.02
CA LEU A 247 -16.18 -6.70 11.82
C LEU A 247 -16.89 -7.78 10.98
N ASP A 248 -17.67 -7.39 9.97
CA ASP A 248 -18.38 -8.31 9.08
C ASP A 248 -17.43 -9.11 8.17
N THR A 249 -16.20 -8.64 8.00
CA THR A 249 -15.14 -9.31 7.21
C THR A 249 -14.30 -10.29 8.04
N LEU A 250 -14.46 -10.29 9.36
CA LEU A 250 -13.75 -11.20 10.24
C LEU A 250 -14.25 -12.63 10.06
N SER A 251 -13.33 -13.59 10.02
CA SER A 251 -13.69 -15.00 10.05
C SER A 251 -14.42 -15.35 11.37
N PRO A 252 -15.25 -16.40 11.38
CA PRO A 252 -15.94 -16.84 12.62
C PRO A 252 -14.97 -17.04 13.80
N LEU A 253 -13.75 -17.49 13.52
CA LEU A 253 -12.74 -17.71 14.55
C LEU A 253 -12.15 -16.39 15.06
N GLN A 254 -11.88 -15.43 14.17
CA GLN A 254 -11.43 -14.08 14.55
C GLN A 254 -12.50 -13.36 15.39
N MET A 255 -13.77 -13.45 14.98
CA MET A 255 -14.89 -12.88 15.74
C MET A 255 -15.01 -13.53 17.11
N ARG A 256 -14.83 -14.86 17.20
CA ARG A 256 -14.82 -15.57 18.50
C ARG A 256 -13.69 -15.09 19.40
N VAL A 257 -12.47 -14.92 18.87
CA VAL A 257 -11.35 -14.38 19.63
C VAL A 257 -11.61 -12.95 20.06
N LEU A 258 -12.07 -12.09 19.17
CA LEU A 258 -12.41 -10.70 19.49
C LEU A 258 -13.45 -10.59 20.60
N ASN A 259 -14.45 -11.46 20.61
CA ASN A 259 -15.49 -11.46 21.65
C ASN A 259 -15.00 -11.93 23.03
N LEU A 260 -13.87 -12.62 23.12
CA LEU A 260 -13.22 -12.96 24.38
C LEU A 260 -12.44 -11.79 24.97
N ILE A 261 -11.99 -10.85 24.13
CA ILE A 261 -11.15 -9.73 24.57
C ILE A 261 -12.02 -8.63 25.17
N PRO A 262 -11.82 -8.27 26.44
CA PRO A 262 -12.63 -7.26 27.11
C PRO A 262 -12.23 -5.85 26.68
N PHE A 263 -13.09 -4.86 26.95
CA PHE A 263 -12.74 -3.45 26.87
C PHE A 263 -11.90 -2.99 28.06
N ALA A 264 -11.05 -1.95 27.84
CA ALA A 264 -10.30 -1.32 28.92
C ALA A 264 -11.25 -0.84 30.06
N PRO A 265 -10.82 -0.89 31.32
CA PRO A 265 -9.46 -1.20 31.79
C PRO A 265 -9.16 -2.71 31.96
N LYS A 266 -10.07 -3.58 31.58
CA LYS A 266 -9.85 -5.03 31.64
C LYS A 266 -8.99 -5.49 30.47
N SER A 267 -8.25 -6.58 30.67
CA SER A 267 -7.44 -7.22 29.64
C SER A 267 -7.51 -8.74 29.75
N ILE A 268 -7.03 -9.44 28.74
CA ILE A 268 -6.94 -10.89 28.68
C ILE A 268 -5.56 -11.30 28.15
N SER A 269 -5.02 -12.39 28.67
CA SER A 269 -3.74 -12.92 28.24
C SER A 269 -3.87 -13.91 27.07
N VAL A 270 -2.77 -14.09 26.31
CA VAL A 270 -2.68 -15.13 25.25
C VAL A 270 -3.00 -16.51 25.80
N LYS A 271 -2.58 -16.81 27.04
CA LYS A 271 -2.81 -18.11 27.70
C LYS A 271 -4.29 -18.37 27.93
N GLU A 272 -5.04 -17.38 28.39
CA GLU A 272 -6.48 -17.47 28.62
C GLU A 272 -7.24 -17.66 27.31
N ILE A 273 -6.89 -16.88 26.27
CA ILE A 273 -7.49 -17.01 24.92
C ILE A 273 -7.24 -18.43 24.38
N LYS A 274 -5.97 -18.90 24.44
CA LYS A 274 -5.59 -20.25 24.00
C LYS A 274 -6.46 -21.33 24.66
N ASN A 275 -6.64 -21.25 25.97
CA ASN A 275 -7.40 -22.24 26.72
C ASN A 275 -8.90 -22.23 26.34
N THR A 276 -9.45 -21.07 25.96
CA THR A 276 -10.87 -20.90 25.63
C THR A 276 -11.22 -21.35 24.21
N ILE A 277 -10.30 -21.17 23.24
CA ILE A 277 -10.60 -21.48 21.83
C ILE A 277 -10.02 -22.83 21.36
N ASP A 278 -9.29 -23.52 22.22
CA ASP A 278 -8.63 -24.83 21.94
C ASP A 278 -7.76 -24.80 20.68
N LYS A 279 -6.82 -23.84 20.63
CA LYS A 279 -5.88 -23.67 19.53
C LYS A 279 -4.45 -23.63 20.05
N LYS A 280 -3.48 -23.99 19.17
CA LYS A 280 -2.05 -23.92 19.49
C LYS A 280 -1.59 -22.46 19.63
N ALA A 281 -0.59 -22.18 20.47
CA ALA A 281 -0.11 -20.83 20.74
C ALA A 281 0.28 -20.02 19.46
N PRO A 282 0.96 -20.61 18.45
CA PRO A 282 1.25 -19.87 17.22
C PRO A 282 0.00 -19.40 16.47
N GLN A 283 -1.05 -20.24 16.43
CA GLN A 283 -2.32 -19.89 15.77
C GLN A 283 -3.06 -18.76 16.50
N VAL A 284 -3.02 -18.77 17.84
CA VAL A 284 -3.59 -17.69 18.66
C VAL A 284 -2.83 -16.39 18.44
N SER A 285 -1.49 -16.45 18.41
CA SER A 285 -0.65 -15.28 18.18
C SER A 285 -0.90 -14.67 16.81
N GLU A 286 -1.10 -15.47 15.76
CA GLU A 286 -1.44 -15.03 14.43
C GLU A 286 -2.81 -14.33 14.38
N LEU A 287 -3.83 -14.92 15.02
CA LEU A 287 -5.15 -14.33 15.13
C LEU A 287 -5.13 -12.98 15.86
N LEU A 288 -4.38 -12.90 16.96
CA LEU A 288 -4.21 -11.65 17.71
C LEU A 288 -3.46 -10.60 16.90
N ARG A 289 -2.41 -11.00 16.16
CA ARG A 289 -1.70 -10.09 15.25
C ARG A 289 -2.67 -9.52 14.21
N LYS A 290 -3.45 -10.35 13.54
CA LYS A 290 -4.45 -9.90 12.54
C LYS A 290 -5.50 -8.94 13.13
N LEU A 291 -5.93 -9.15 14.37
CA LEU A 291 -6.87 -8.25 15.05
C LEU A 291 -6.20 -6.94 15.49
N LEU A 292 -4.91 -6.98 15.89
CA LEU A 292 -4.09 -5.81 16.18
C LEU A 292 -3.89 -4.95 14.93
N ASP A 293 -3.45 -5.58 13.83
CA ASP A 293 -3.17 -4.92 12.56
C ASP A 293 -4.42 -4.19 12.00
N ARG A 294 -5.60 -4.74 12.28
CA ARG A 294 -6.91 -4.12 11.96
C ARG A 294 -7.39 -3.11 13.01
N GLY A 295 -6.65 -2.93 14.10
CA GLY A 295 -7.01 -1.98 15.17
C GLY A 295 -8.23 -2.36 16.00
N HIS A 296 -8.67 -3.63 15.96
CA HIS A 296 -9.78 -4.10 16.80
C HIS A 296 -9.38 -4.29 18.26
N ILE A 297 -8.12 -4.54 18.50
CA ILE A 297 -7.55 -4.74 19.85
C ILE A 297 -6.27 -3.94 20.00
N GLU A 298 -5.88 -3.74 21.24
CA GLU A 298 -4.63 -3.10 21.64
C GLU A 298 -3.83 -4.07 22.51
N LYS A 299 -2.51 -4.09 22.32
CA LYS A 299 -1.59 -4.85 23.16
C LYS A 299 -1.12 -3.96 24.29
N LEU A 300 -1.37 -4.40 25.50
CA LEU A 300 -0.82 -3.84 26.72
C LEU A 300 0.50 -4.56 27.08
N ASP A 301 1.21 -4.08 28.08
CA ASP A 301 2.45 -4.71 28.55
C ASP A 301 2.25 -6.19 28.90
N TYR A 302 3.33 -7.01 28.75
CA TYR A 302 3.38 -8.44 29.12
C TYR A 302 2.39 -9.37 28.39
N GLY A 303 2.00 -9.05 27.12
CA GLY A 303 1.15 -9.95 26.33
C GLY A 303 -0.31 -9.97 26.78
N GLN A 304 -0.76 -8.90 27.37
CA GLN A 304 -2.16 -8.62 27.67
C GLN A 304 -2.79 -7.86 26.52
N TYR A 305 -4.05 -8.14 26.23
CA TYR A 305 -4.81 -7.52 25.15
C TYR A 305 -6.11 -6.96 25.67
N THR A 306 -6.47 -5.80 25.17
CA THR A 306 -7.77 -5.15 25.41
C THR A 306 -8.43 -4.81 24.10
N ARG A 307 -9.77 -4.72 24.08
CA ARG A 307 -10.50 -4.26 22.91
C ARG A 307 -10.27 -2.76 22.72
N SER A 308 -9.98 -2.34 21.50
CA SER A 308 -9.87 -0.92 21.19
C SER A 308 -11.22 -0.23 21.42
N ASN A 309 -11.21 0.91 22.14
CA ASN A 309 -12.41 1.69 22.36
C ASN A 309 -12.91 2.30 21.05
N THR A 310 -14.06 1.89 20.59
CA THR A 310 -14.71 2.35 19.35
C THR A 310 -15.38 3.71 19.52
N GLN A 311 -14.93 4.57 20.41
CA GLN A 311 -15.46 5.94 20.53
C GLN A 311 -14.50 6.92 19.86
N THR A 312 -14.88 7.31 18.69
CA THR A 312 -14.76 8.59 17.97
C THR A 312 -14.08 9.70 18.75
N THR A 313 -12.99 10.18 18.24
CA THR A 313 -12.70 11.62 18.22
C THR A 313 -12.50 12.07 16.77
#